data_24ac03ecc3ab3d9db8b99a7b73ea40b9
#
_entry.id   24ac03ecc3ab3d9db8b99a7b73ea40b9
#
_cell.length_a   1.000
_cell.length_b   1.000
_cell.length_c   1.000
_cell.angle_alpha   90.00
_cell.angle_beta   90.00
_cell.angle_gamma   90.00
#
_symmetry.space_group_name_H-M   'P 1'
#
loop_
_entity.id
_entity.type
_entity.pdbx_description
1 polymer ?
#
loop_
_entity_poly.entity_id
_entity_poly.type
_entity_poly.pdbx_seq_one_letter_code
_entity_poly.pdbx_strand_id
1 'polypeptide(L)'
;MNNKRKRKDSILTCCSDLVLPIIITLGLYIIIHGHLSPGGGFQGGVLVAGAFAILYVAYGVKNLSKRIKVNVLKVGEDIGALGFIILAFLGLVFGGTFFKNIFYLGEPGELFSSGSIFLMNFAVGFKVFAGVSFLILIMVSSLKSKGVE
;
A
#
# COMPACT_ATOMS: atom_id res chain seq x y z
N MET A 1 -35.02 15.56 -6.19
CA MET A 1 -33.65 15.23 -6.61
C MET A 1 -32.83 14.48 -5.57
N ASN A 2 -33.21 14.49 -4.28
CA ASN A 2 -32.42 13.97 -3.17
C ASN A 2 -32.44 12.41 -3.02
N ASN A 3 -33.50 11.74 -3.46
CA ASN A 3 -33.67 10.29 -3.20
C ASN A 3 -32.90 9.37 -4.17
N LYS A 4 -32.64 9.81 -5.42
CA LYS A 4 -31.83 9.04 -6.37
C LYS A 4 -30.32 9.09 -6.03
N ARG A 5 -29.82 10.21 -5.50
CA ARG A 5 -28.42 10.31 -4.99
C ARG A 5 -28.19 9.39 -3.79
N LYS A 6 -29.08 9.41 -2.79
CA LYS A 6 -28.97 8.53 -1.62
C LYS A 6 -28.97 7.03 -1.97
N ARG A 7 -29.77 6.59 -2.96
CA ARG A 7 -29.75 5.18 -3.41
C ARG A 7 -28.46 4.79 -4.13
N LYS A 8 -27.93 5.70 -4.96
CA LYS A 8 -26.68 5.44 -5.69
C LYS A 8 -25.49 5.35 -4.73
N ASP A 9 -25.44 6.21 -3.73
CA ASP A 9 -24.41 6.19 -2.70
C ASP A 9 -24.49 4.93 -1.82
N SER A 10 -25.71 4.43 -1.55
CA SER A 10 -25.92 3.20 -0.75
C SER A 10 -25.44 1.94 -1.48
N ILE A 11 -25.67 1.83 -2.80
CA ILE A 11 -25.20 0.68 -3.60
C ILE A 11 -23.68 0.69 -3.67
N LEU A 12 -23.10 1.87 -3.93
CA LEU A 12 -21.65 2.04 -4.02
C LEU A 12 -20.97 1.65 -2.71
N THR A 13 -21.52 2.08 -1.57
CA THR A 13 -20.99 1.78 -0.24
C THR A 13 -21.08 0.29 0.07
N CYS A 14 -22.23 -0.34 -0.21
CA CYS A 14 -22.43 -1.77 0.01
C CYS A 14 -21.45 -2.62 -0.82
N CYS A 15 -21.30 -2.31 -2.11
CA CYS A 15 -20.33 -3.00 -2.98
C CYS A 15 -18.89 -2.80 -2.49
N SER A 16 -18.55 -1.58 -2.06
CA SER A 16 -17.22 -1.25 -1.55
C SER A 16 -16.89 -2.03 -0.28
N ASP A 17 -17.84 -2.11 0.66
CA ASP A 17 -17.65 -2.83 1.92
C ASP A 17 -17.40 -4.33 1.71
N LEU A 18 -17.95 -4.90 0.65
CA LEU A 18 -17.76 -6.30 0.28
C LEU A 18 -16.42 -6.54 -0.43
N VAL A 19 -16.01 -5.64 -1.31
CA VAL A 19 -14.79 -5.76 -2.14
C VAL A 19 -13.53 -5.37 -1.38
N LEU A 20 -13.60 -4.38 -0.48
CA LEU A 20 -12.48 -3.88 0.29
C LEU A 20 -11.68 -4.94 1.04
N PRO A 21 -12.28 -5.80 1.88
CA PRO A 21 -11.53 -6.82 2.61
C PRO A 21 -10.85 -7.81 1.68
N ILE A 22 -11.46 -8.13 0.54
CA ILE A 22 -10.88 -9.04 -0.45
C ILE A 22 -9.62 -8.43 -1.06
N ILE A 23 -9.67 -7.17 -1.50
CA ILE A 23 -8.51 -6.50 -2.10
C ILE A 23 -7.37 -6.31 -1.08
N ILE A 24 -7.70 -5.92 0.15
CA ILE A 24 -6.70 -5.75 1.20
C ILE A 24 -6.02 -7.09 1.51
N THR A 25 -6.80 -8.15 1.70
CA THR A 25 -6.27 -9.48 1.99
C THR A 25 -5.38 -9.98 0.85
N LEU A 26 -5.82 -9.82 -0.40
CA LEU A 26 -5.05 -10.21 -1.58
C LEU A 26 -3.76 -9.38 -1.71
N GLY A 27 -3.84 -8.07 -1.50
CA GLY A 27 -2.67 -7.19 -1.56
C GLY A 27 -1.64 -7.50 -0.48
N LEU A 28 -2.07 -7.74 0.76
CA LEU A 28 -1.19 -8.18 1.84
C LEU A 28 -0.58 -9.56 1.56
N TYR A 29 -1.38 -10.50 1.05
CA TYR A 29 -0.89 -11.82 0.64
C TYR A 29 0.25 -11.68 -0.39
N ILE A 30 0.06 -10.87 -1.43
CA ILE A 30 1.08 -10.64 -2.47
C ILE A 30 2.34 -9.98 -1.89
N ILE A 31 2.21 -9.03 -0.95
CA ILE A 31 3.37 -8.42 -0.29
C ILE A 31 4.18 -9.48 0.47
N ILE A 32 3.50 -10.34 1.23
CA ILE A 32 4.15 -11.34 2.08
C ILE A 32 4.78 -12.47 1.23
N HIS A 33 4.11 -12.90 0.16
CA HIS A 33 4.55 -13.98 -0.72
C HIS A 33 5.33 -13.50 -1.95
N GLY A 34 5.70 -12.23 -2.02
CA GLY A 34 6.29 -11.63 -3.22
C GLY A 34 7.67 -12.16 -3.62
N HIS A 35 8.34 -12.94 -2.77
CA HIS A 35 9.56 -13.66 -3.09
C HIS A 35 9.29 -15.10 -3.60
N LEU A 36 8.07 -15.60 -3.44
CA LEU A 36 7.65 -16.94 -3.86
C LEU A 36 6.72 -16.92 -5.08
N SER A 37 6.11 -15.79 -5.37
CA SER A 37 5.13 -15.63 -6.45
C SER A 37 5.63 -14.61 -7.49
N PRO A 38 5.10 -14.64 -8.73
CA PRO A 38 5.44 -13.65 -9.76
C PRO A 38 4.93 -12.22 -9.46
N GLY A 39 4.35 -12.01 -8.27
CA GLY A 39 4.04 -10.69 -7.72
C GLY A 39 5.10 -10.24 -6.73
N GLY A 40 5.14 -8.97 -6.40
CA GLY A 40 6.08 -8.42 -5.41
C GLY A 40 5.46 -7.35 -4.55
N GLY A 41 6.27 -6.78 -3.65
CA GLY A 41 5.84 -5.71 -2.77
C GLY A 41 5.21 -4.54 -3.52
N PHE A 42 5.75 -4.19 -4.69
CA PHE A 42 5.18 -3.12 -5.51
C PHE A 42 3.72 -3.40 -5.92
N GLN A 43 3.45 -4.57 -6.49
CA GLN A 43 2.11 -4.93 -6.97
C GLN A 43 1.12 -5.05 -5.81
N GLY A 44 1.52 -5.71 -4.72
CA GLY A 44 0.71 -5.79 -3.51
C GLY A 44 0.46 -4.42 -2.89
N GLY A 45 1.46 -3.54 -2.84
CA GLY A 45 1.31 -2.16 -2.37
C GLY A 45 0.32 -1.35 -3.19
N VAL A 46 0.37 -1.46 -4.53
CA VAL A 46 -0.60 -0.81 -5.44
C VAL A 46 -2.02 -1.34 -5.24
N LEU A 47 -2.19 -2.66 -5.03
CA LEU A 47 -3.50 -3.24 -4.75
C LEU A 47 -4.10 -2.69 -3.45
N VAL A 48 -3.33 -2.63 -2.37
CA VAL A 48 -3.79 -2.05 -1.10
C VAL A 48 -4.11 -0.56 -1.26
N ALA A 49 -3.31 0.19 -2.02
CA ALA A 49 -3.61 1.58 -2.35
C ALA A 49 -4.88 1.73 -3.19
N GLY A 50 -5.17 0.78 -4.08
CA GLY A 50 -6.42 0.70 -4.83
C GLY A 50 -7.65 0.54 -3.92
N ALA A 51 -7.53 -0.24 -2.83
CA ALA A 51 -8.56 -0.32 -1.80
C ALA A 51 -8.85 1.05 -1.17
N PHE A 52 -7.81 1.86 -0.93
CA PHE A 52 -7.96 3.25 -0.47
C PHE A 52 -8.68 4.12 -1.50
N ALA A 53 -8.40 3.96 -2.80
CA ALA A 53 -9.13 4.66 -3.86
C ALA A 53 -10.64 4.34 -3.82
N ILE A 54 -10.99 3.07 -3.65
CA ILE A 54 -12.39 2.63 -3.52
C ILE A 54 -13.04 3.28 -2.30
N LEU A 55 -12.36 3.33 -1.15
CA LEU A 55 -12.84 4.02 0.05
C LEU A 55 -13.11 5.51 -0.21
N TYR A 56 -12.23 6.20 -0.94
CA TYR A 56 -12.44 7.61 -1.28
C TYR A 56 -13.66 7.83 -2.16
N VAL A 57 -13.90 6.94 -3.11
CA VAL A 57 -15.06 7.00 -4.01
C VAL A 57 -16.35 6.68 -3.27
N ALA A 58 -16.35 5.67 -2.40
CA ALA A 58 -17.53 5.20 -1.68
C ALA A 58 -17.98 6.17 -0.56
N TYR A 59 -17.04 6.60 0.28
CA TYR A 59 -17.33 7.37 1.48
C TYR A 59 -17.08 8.88 1.33
N GLY A 60 -16.50 9.27 0.23
CA GLY A 60 -16.19 10.66 -0.10
C GLY A 60 -14.96 11.21 0.64
N VAL A 61 -14.26 12.10 -0.06
CA VAL A 61 -13.00 12.70 0.40
C VAL A 61 -13.13 13.45 1.72
N LYS A 62 -14.24 14.17 1.94
CA LYS A 62 -14.45 14.98 3.16
C LYS A 62 -14.43 14.14 4.45
N ASN A 63 -14.97 12.93 4.38
CA ASN A 63 -15.07 12.06 5.56
C ASN A 63 -13.73 11.34 5.82
N LEU A 64 -13.05 10.91 4.76
CA LEU A 64 -11.80 10.18 4.88
C LEU A 64 -10.60 11.08 5.17
N SER A 65 -10.51 12.27 4.56
CA SER A 65 -9.41 13.22 4.81
C SER A 65 -9.38 13.76 6.24
N LYS A 66 -10.50 13.72 6.95
CA LYS A 66 -10.53 14.03 8.38
C LYS A 66 -9.94 12.90 9.25
N ARG A 67 -10.00 11.67 8.77
CA ARG A 67 -9.50 10.48 9.48
C ARG A 67 -8.05 10.15 9.13
N ILE A 68 -7.68 10.33 7.86
CA ILE A 68 -6.34 10.02 7.36
C ILE A 68 -5.63 11.34 7.05
N LYS A 69 -4.69 11.69 7.90
CA LYS A 69 -3.86 12.89 7.70
C LYS A 69 -2.86 12.63 6.57
N VAL A 70 -2.76 13.57 5.62
CA VAL A 70 -1.79 13.56 4.51
C VAL A 70 -0.37 13.30 5.00
N ASN A 71 0.02 13.91 6.13
CA ASN A 71 1.33 13.75 6.73
C ASN A 71 1.63 12.31 7.16
N VAL A 72 0.62 11.54 7.59
CA VAL A 72 0.82 10.13 7.99
C VAL A 72 1.21 9.27 6.78
N LEU A 73 0.58 9.49 5.63
CA LEU A 73 0.93 8.77 4.40
C LEU A 73 2.32 9.15 3.91
N LYS A 74 2.68 10.44 3.97
CA LYS A 74 4.00 10.92 3.58
C LYS A 74 5.10 10.35 4.48
N VAL A 75 4.91 10.41 5.79
CA VAL A 75 5.85 9.80 6.75
C VAL A 75 5.93 8.28 6.57
N GLY A 76 4.81 7.61 6.25
CA GLY A 76 4.80 6.18 5.93
C GLY A 76 5.64 5.84 4.70
N GLU A 77 5.56 6.67 3.65
CA GLU A 77 6.40 6.53 2.45
C GLU A 77 7.89 6.68 2.79
N ASP A 78 8.24 7.72 3.57
CA ASP A 78 9.62 7.98 4.00
C ASP A 78 10.17 6.82 4.85
N ILE A 79 9.38 6.29 5.78
CA ILE A 79 9.76 5.13 6.61
C ILE A 79 10.00 3.88 5.74
N GLY A 80 9.15 3.61 4.76
CA GLY A 80 9.33 2.50 3.83
C GLY A 80 10.60 2.63 3.00
N ALA A 81 10.92 3.85 2.53
CA ALA A 81 12.15 4.14 1.81
C ALA A 81 13.40 3.94 2.68
N LEU A 82 13.38 4.51 3.90
CA LEU A 82 14.47 4.35 4.86
C LEU A 82 14.68 2.88 5.25
N GLY A 83 13.61 2.12 5.48
CA GLY A 83 13.69 0.69 5.78
C GLY A 83 14.41 -0.08 4.67
N PHE A 84 14.09 0.18 3.40
CA PHE A 84 14.78 -0.44 2.27
C PHE A 84 16.27 -0.09 2.22
N ILE A 85 16.60 1.19 2.41
CA ILE A 85 17.99 1.68 2.42
C ILE A 85 18.78 1.05 3.57
N ILE A 86 18.21 1.00 4.77
CA ILE A 86 18.85 0.39 5.94
C ILE A 86 19.16 -1.08 5.67
N LEU A 87 18.23 -1.84 5.11
CA LEU A 87 18.45 -3.25 4.75
C LEU A 87 19.58 -3.41 3.72
N ALA A 88 19.68 -2.49 2.75
CA ALA A 88 20.77 -2.49 1.77
C ALA A 88 22.13 -2.24 2.41
N PHE A 89 22.21 -1.28 3.35
CA PHE A 89 23.45 -0.96 4.10
C PHE A 89 23.83 -2.06 5.10
N LEU A 90 22.88 -2.75 5.72
CA LEU A 90 23.17 -3.90 6.56
C LEU A 90 23.96 -4.98 5.79
N GLY A 91 23.63 -5.19 4.51
CA GLY A 91 24.40 -6.07 3.62
C GLY A 91 25.86 -5.66 3.50
N LEU A 92 26.13 -4.36 3.42
CA LEU A 92 27.50 -3.82 3.36
C LEU A 92 28.26 -4.01 4.68
N VAL A 93 27.64 -3.70 5.82
CA VAL A 93 28.27 -3.71 7.15
C VAL A 93 28.63 -5.14 7.58
N PHE A 94 27.73 -6.08 7.41
CA PHE A 94 27.89 -7.47 7.87
C PHE A 94 28.38 -8.42 6.78
N GLY A 95 28.15 -8.10 5.53
CA GLY A 95 28.42 -9.00 4.40
C GLY A 95 29.58 -8.55 3.50
N GLY A 96 30.08 -7.32 3.65
CA GLY A 96 31.16 -6.74 2.84
C GLY A 96 30.76 -6.32 1.43
N THR A 97 29.51 -6.57 0.99
CA THR A 97 28.97 -6.11 -0.29
C THR A 97 27.57 -5.56 -0.13
N PHE A 98 27.26 -4.54 -0.92
CA PHE A 98 25.94 -3.90 -0.92
C PHE A 98 24.86 -4.90 -1.33
N PHE A 99 23.71 -4.91 -0.63
CA PHE A 99 22.61 -5.87 -0.81
C PHE A 99 22.93 -7.35 -0.55
N LYS A 100 24.05 -7.69 0.09
CA LYS A 100 24.32 -9.06 0.45
C LYS A 100 23.29 -9.57 1.44
N ASN A 101 22.77 -10.77 1.19
CA ASN A 101 21.87 -11.42 2.12
C ASN A 101 22.62 -11.85 3.38
N ILE A 102 22.20 -11.32 4.53
CA ILE A 102 22.81 -11.57 5.84
C ILE A 102 21.95 -12.50 6.69
N PHE A 103 20.68 -12.64 6.35
CA PHE A 103 19.74 -13.46 7.10
C PHE A 103 19.74 -14.90 6.57
N TYR A 104 19.31 -15.81 7.42
CA TYR A 104 19.17 -17.22 7.06
C TYR A 104 18.26 -17.39 5.86
N LEU A 105 18.72 -18.18 4.88
CA LEU A 105 18.02 -18.36 3.61
C LEU A 105 16.82 -19.30 3.71
N GLY A 106 16.68 -20.09 4.78
CA GLY A 106 15.61 -21.07 4.94
C GLY A 106 15.56 -22.13 3.85
N GLU A 107 14.50 -22.93 3.86
CA GLU A 107 14.25 -23.91 2.80
C GLU A 107 13.46 -23.27 1.64
N PRO A 108 13.81 -23.57 0.37
CA PRO A 108 13.10 -23.05 -0.79
C PRO A 108 11.60 -23.42 -0.74
N GLY A 109 10.73 -22.42 -0.83
CA GLY A 109 9.26 -22.58 -0.79
C GLY A 109 8.62 -22.22 0.54
N GLU A 110 9.39 -22.02 1.61
CA GLU A 110 8.86 -21.52 2.88
C GLU A 110 8.72 -19.98 2.88
N LEU A 111 7.81 -19.47 3.70
CA LEU A 111 7.52 -18.05 3.83
C LEU A 111 8.75 -17.22 4.25
N PHE A 112 9.63 -17.78 5.05
CA PHE A 112 10.86 -17.14 5.53
C PHE A 112 12.12 -17.62 4.80
N SER A 113 12.00 -18.09 3.55
CA SER A 113 13.08 -18.73 2.80
C SER A 113 14.03 -17.78 2.07
N SER A 114 13.78 -16.47 2.04
CA SER A 114 14.55 -15.53 1.18
C SER A 114 15.39 -14.52 1.98
N GLY A 115 15.51 -14.67 3.28
CA GLY A 115 16.33 -13.83 4.14
C GLY A 115 15.99 -12.35 4.03
N SER A 116 16.95 -11.50 3.62
CA SER A 116 16.78 -10.04 3.49
C SER A 116 15.80 -9.64 2.38
N ILE A 117 15.59 -10.47 1.36
CA ILE A 117 14.69 -10.18 0.23
C ILE A 117 13.25 -10.07 0.71
N PHE A 118 12.82 -10.92 1.66
CA PHE A 118 11.50 -10.85 2.28
C PHE A 118 11.25 -9.48 2.92
N LEU A 119 12.20 -8.99 3.73
CA LEU A 119 12.10 -7.70 4.41
C LEU A 119 12.14 -6.52 3.42
N MET A 120 13.00 -6.60 2.40
CA MET A 120 13.04 -5.59 1.32
C MET A 120 11.72 -5.51 0.57
N ASN A 121 11.11 -6.67 0.26
CA ASN A 121 9.83 -6.75 -0.42
C ASN A 121 8.71 -6.11 0.43
N PHE A 122 8.71 -6.35 1.74
CA PHE A 122 7.78 -5.72 2.67
C PHE A 122 7.97 -4.20 2.74
N ALA A 123 9.22 -3.71 2.83
CA ALA A 123 9.53 -2.29 2.84
C ALA A 123 9.06 -1.57 1.57
N VAL A 124 9.27 -2.20 0.39
CA VAL A 124 8.77 -1.71 -0.90
C VAL A 124 7.25 -1.67 -0.92
N GLY A 125 6.57 -2.75 -0.48
CA GLY A 125 5.12 -2.82 -0.42
C GLY A 125 4.51 -1.72 0.43
N PHE A 126 5.09 -1.48 1.59
CA PHE A 126 4.66 -0.43 2.50
C PHE A 126 4.89 0.97 1.92
N LYS A 127 6.07 1.22 1.31
CA LYS A 127 6.37 2.48 0.63
C LYS A 127 5.38 2.76 -0.50
N VAL A 128 5.16 1.78 -1.36
CA VAL A 128 4.28 1.92 -2.53
C VAL A 128 2.83 2.14 -2.09
N PHE A 129 2.35 1.39 -1.10
CA PHE A 129 1.04 1.60 -0.51
C PHE A 129 0.87 3.05 -0.03
N ALA A 130 1.81 3.55 0.78
CA ALA A 130 1.75 4.89 1.33
C ALA A 130 1.84 5.97 0.24
N GLY A 131 2.79 5.86 -0.69
CA GLY A 131 3.02 6.83 -1.76
C GLY A 131 1.86 6.89 -2.77
N VAL A 132 1.35 5.75 -3.24
CA VAL A 132 0.22 5.71 -4.17
C VAL A 132 -1.06 6.21 -3.50
N SER A 133 -1.31 5.83 -2.23
CA SER A 133 -2.45 6.36 -1.46
C SER A 133 -2.36 7.88 -1.28
N PHE A 134 -1.17 8.41 -1.05
CA PHE A 134 -0.91 9.85 -0.97
C PHE A 134 -1.22 10.55 -2.30
N LEU A 135 -0.74 10.01 -3.42
CA LEU A 135 -1.03 10.56 -4.76
C LEU A 135 -2.52 10.56 -5.06
N ILE A 136 -3.24 9.47 -4.77
CA ILE A 136 -4.69 9.38 -4.95
C ILE A 136 -5.40 10.46 -4.14
N LEU A 137 -5.00 10.64 -2.87
CA LEU A 137 -5.59 11.66 -1.99
C LEU A 137 -5.41 13.07 -2.56
N ILE A 138 -4.22 13.42 -3.04
CA ILE A 138 -3.95 14.73 -3.64
C ILE A 138 -4.76 14.92 -4.92
N MET A 139 -4.76 13.93 -5.82
CA MET A 139 -5.52 14.00 -7.07
C MET A 139 -6.99 14.25 -6.82
N VAL A 140 -7.61 13.47 -5.94
CA VAL A 140 -9.05 13.59 -5.65
C VAL A 140 -9.37 14.90 -4.92
N SER A 141 -8.49 15.39 -4.06
CA SER A 141 -8.67 16.71 -3.41
C SER A 141 -8.55 17.87 -4.40
N SER A 142 -7.64 17.77 -5.37
CA SER A 142 -7.44 18.79 -6.41
C SER A 142 -8.63 18.86 -7.38
N LEU A 143 -9.17 17.71 -7.79
CA LEU A 143 -10.38 17.68 -8.65
C LEU A 143 -11.58 18.35 -8.00
N LYS A 144 -11.70 18.23 -6.67
CA LYS A 144 -12.78 18.85 -5.91
C LYS A 144 -12.62 20.37 -5.78
N SER A 145 -11.40 20.86 -5.72
CA SER A 145 -11.12 22.31 -5.69
C SER A 145 -11.52 23.00 -6.99
N LYS A 146 -11.39 22.29 -8.14
CA LYS A 146 -11.77 22.82 -9.46
C LYS A 146 -13.25 22.66 -9.83
N GLY A 147 -14.01 21.85 -9.11
CA GLY A 147 -15.43 21.57 -9.38
C GLY A 147 -16.41 22.36 -8.50
N VAL A 148 -15.96 23.41 -7.83
CA VAL A 148 -16.75 24.30 -6.97
C VAL A 148 -16.78 25.72 -7.59
N GLU A 149 -16.97 25.80 -8.92
CA GLU A 149 -17.52 26.98 -9.59
C GLU A 149 -18.87 26.64 -10.20
#